data_0783bf10a0122042e8b521c7b13c2b4c
#
_entry.id   0783bf10a0122042e8b521c7b13c2b4c
#
_cell.length_a   1.000
_cell.length_b   1.000
_cell.length_c   1.000
_cell.angle_alpha   90.00
_cell.angle_beta   90.00
_cell.angle_gamma   90.00
#
_symmetry.space_group_name_H-M   'P 1'
#
loop_
_entity.id
_entity.type
_entity.pdbx_description
1 polymer ?
#
loop_
_entity_poly.entity_id
_entity_poly.type
_entity_poly.pdbx_seq_one_letter_code
_entity_poly.pdbx_strand_id
1 'polypeptide(L)'
;MRSNLFKEFDSISEKYWKQQIQFDLAGKDFNSEVNWTSYEGVNVKPFFTDKYKSANNFFIPENWNISQEIYLTEESKSNKEIKKLITQEVYDITIHIHKKNINLDILFNDIDLTFINIYFKLEDLNDLILSKLNEYAKKNKSQFHLDHDLLGDYLSSGNWKSNYKEEVIRFKNILKTITHFKSVIQLKSSNFQEAGANILQQISYSMCQANEYINLFGSTIIKQVNFEIAVGSNYFFEIAKIQAFRILWKTISNSYGIPINNVHIIAIPTNRNKTIYDYNNNLIRST
;
A
#
# COMPACT_ATOMS: atom_id res chain seq x y z
N MET A 1 1.72 -18.49 33.12
CA MET A 1 1.39 -19.91 32.76
C MET A 1 0.10 -19.90 31.96
N ARG A 2 0.15 -20.21 30.65
CA ARG A 2 -1.09 -20.43 29.88
C ARG A 2 -1.67 -21.75 30.37
N SER A 3 -2.80 -21.72 31.06
CA SER A 3 -3.57 -22.92 31.36
C SER A 3 -3.99 -23.57 30.05
N ASN A 4 -3.63 -24.82 29.84
CA ASN A 4 -4.05 -25.55 28.64
C ASN A 4 -5.56 -25.83 28.80
N LEU A 5 -6.39 -24.98 28.20
CA LEU A 5 -7.84 -25.00 28.28
C LEU A 5 -8.47 -26.29 27.77
N PHE A 6 -7.72 -27.08 27.02
CA PHE A 6 -8.20 -28.29 26.31
C PHE A 6 -7.56 -29.58 26.85
N LYS A 7 -7.04 -29.59 28.09
CA LYS A 7 -6.40 -30.78 28.70
C LYS A 7 -7.32 -31.99 28.81
N GLU A 8 -8.62 -31.76 28.89
CA GLU A 8 -9.65 -32.78 29.03
C GLU A 8 -10.03 -33.48 27.72
N PHE A 9 -9.54 -32.97 26.60
CA PHE A 9 -9.82 -33.55 25.29
C PHE A 9 -8.61 -34.28 24.75
N ASP A 10 -8.88 -35.51 24.23
CA ASP A 10 -7.83 -36.30 23.55
C ASP A 10 -7.40 -35.62 22.26
N SER A 11 -6.12 -35.82 21.91
CA SER A 11 -5.61 -35.31 20.65
C SER A 11 -6.18 -36.11 19.47
N ILE A 12 -6.83 -35.43 18.53
CA ILE A 12 -7.49 -36.04 17.37
C ILE A 12 -6.63 -35.84 16.14
N SER A 13 -6.42 -36.88 15.35
CA SER A 13 -5.68 -36.82 14.08
C SER A 13 -6.51 -36.18 12.96
N GLU A 14 -5.83 -35.55 11.99
CA GLU A 14 -6.46 -34.99 10.79
C GLU A 14 -7.29 -36.06 10.03
N LYS A 15 -6.79 -37.29 9.99
CA LYS A 15 -7.48 -38.43 9.35
C LYS A 15 -8.79 -38.74 10.05
N TYR A 16 -8.78 -38.81 11.37
CA TYR A 16 -9.97 -39.13 12.18
C TYR A 16 -11.03 -38.03 12.00
N TRP A 17 -10.61 -36.76 12.08
CA TRP A 17 -11.51 -35.62 11.87
C TRP A 17 -12.16 -35.65 10.48
N LYS A 18 -11.40 -35.93 9.42
CA LYS A 18 -11.93 -36.07 8.06
C LYS A 18 -12.92 -37.25 7.95
N GLN A 19 -12.63 -38.37 8.58
CA GLN A 19 -13.53 -39.54 8.59
C GLN A 19 -14.85 -39.21 9.29
N GLN A 20 -14.80 -38.48 10.42
CA GLN A 20 -16.00 -38.06 11.11
C GLN A 20 -16.87 -37.16 10.24
N ILE A 21 -16.29 -36.15 9.58
CA ILE A 21 -17.04 -35.30 8.64
C ILE A 21 -17.65 -36.15 7.49
N GLN A 22 -16.91 -37.08 6.91
CA GLN A 22 -17.44 -37.91 5.85
C GLN A 22 -18.62 -38.76 6.32
N PHE A 23 -18.58 -39.25 7.55
CA PHE A 23 -19.69 -39.94 8.18
C PHE A 23 -20.91 -39.02 8.34
N ASP A 24 -20.71 -37.84 8.87
CA ASP A 24 -21.77 -36.85 9.13
C ASP A 24 -22.41 -36.30 7.85
N LEU A 25 -21.66 -36.30 6.73
CA LEU A 25 -22.16 -35.91 5.41
C LEU A 25 -23.11 -36.92 4.78
N ALA A 26 -23.23 -38.14 5.36
CA ALA A 26 -24.20 -39.18 4.95
C ALA A 26 -24.19 -39.45 3.44
N GLY A 27 -23.02 -39.54 2.83
CA GLY A 27 -22.82 -39.88 1.41
C GLY A 27 -22.72 -38.68 0.46
N LYS A 28 -22.86 -37.46 0.96
CA LYS A 28 -22.57 -36.24 0.14
C LYS A 28 -21.05 -36.08 -0.08
N ASP A 29 -20.67 -35.50 -1.21
CA ASP A 29 -19.27 -35.29 -1.52
C ASP A 29 -18.61 -34.26 -0.60
N PHE A 30 -17.50 -34.64 0.03
CA PHE A 30 -16.75 -33.77 0.96
C PHE A 30 -16.24 -32.51 0.29
N ASN A 31 -15.79 -32.57 -0.96
CA ASN A 31 -15.18 -31.41 -1.60
C ASN A 31 -16.21 -30.35 -1.97
N SER A 32 -17.42 -30.76 -2.38
CA SER A 32 -18.48 -29.82 -2.73
C SER A 32 -19.16 -29.20 -1.51
N GLU A 33 -19.27 -29.93 -0.39
CA GLU A 33 -20.03 -29.50 0.77
C GLU A 33 -19.18 -28.72 1.81
N VAL A 34 -17.89 -29.05 1.91
CA VAL A 34 -17.05 -28.56 3.03
C VAL A 34 -15.90 -27.66 2.57
N ASN A 35 -15.43 -27.80 1.33
CA ASN A 35 -14.44 -26.89 0.78
C ASN A 35 -15.12 -25.64 0.20
N TRP A 36 -14.53 -24.49 0.48
CA TRP A 36 -14.96 -23.23 -0.12
C TRP A 36 -13.94 -22.77 -1.16
N THR A 37 -14.43 -22.47 -2.34
CA THR A 37 -13.60 -21.86 -3.39
C THR A 37 -13.89 -20.38 -3.42
N SER A 38 -12.86 -19.57 -3.19
CA SER A 38 -12.98 -18.12 -3.22
C SER A 38 -13.17 -17.59 -4.64
N TYR A 39 -13.53 -16.30 -4.75
CA TYR A 39 -13.62 -15.60 -6.04
C TYR A 39 -12.28 -15.55 -6.79
N GLU A 40 -11.17 -15.64 -6.08
CA GLU A 40 -9.82 -15.73 -6.63
C GLU A 40 -9.44 -17.13 -7.13
N GLY A 41 -10.32 -18.13 -6.98
CA GLY A 41 -10.05 -19.51 -7.33
C GLY A 41 -9.21 -20.25 -6.27
N VAL A 42 -9.04 -19.68 -5.08
CA VAL A 42 -8.33 -20.33 -3.98
C VAL A 42 -9.29 -21.30 -3.28
N ASN A 43 -8.89 -22.57 -3.22
CA ASN A 43 -9.65 -23.59 -2.51
C ASN A 43 -9.28 -23.60 -1.02
N VAL A 44 -10.19 -23.13 -0.19
CA VAL A 44 -10.02 -23.04 1.26
C VAL A 44 -10.59 -24.29 1.90
N LYS A 45 -9.71 -25.06 2.56
CA LYS A 45 -10.11 -26.26 3.30
C LYS A 45 -10.77 -25.88 4.63
N PRO A 46 -11.63 -26.76 5.19
CA PRO A 46 -12.35 -26.47 6.43
C PRO A 46 -11.45 -26.40 7.67
N PHE A 47 -10.23 -26.96 7.59
CA PHE A 47 -9.26 -26.89 8.67
C PHE A 47 -7.83 -27.01 8.15
N PHE A 48 -6.87 -26.52 8.94
CA PHE A 48 -5.44 -26.60 8.68
C PHE A 48 -4.71 -27.09 9.92
N THR A 49 -3.70 -27.92 9.70
CA THR A 49 -2.81 -28.45 10.74
C THR A 49 -1.43 -27.81 10.62
N ASP A 50 -0.57 -28.06 11.60
CA ASP A 50 0.81 -27.54 11.61
C ASP A 50 1.64 -27.90 10.36
N LYS A 51 1.22 -28.92 9.61
CA LYS A 51 1.83 -29.30 8.32
C LYS A 51 1.75 -28.18 7.28
N TYR A 52 0.80 -27.26 7.41
CA TYR A 52 0.59 -26.15 6.49
C TYR A 52 1.24 -24.85 6.96
N LYS A 53 1.94 -24.88 8.10
CA LYS A 53 2.70 -23.70 8.54
C LYS A 53 3.78 -23.41 7.51
N SER A 54 3.72 -22.22 6.91
CA SER A 54 4.76 -21.75 6.02
C SER A 54 6.06 -21.56 6.81
N ALA A 55 7.15 -22.12 6.26
CA ALA A 55 8.49 -21.87 6.79
C ALA A 55 9.00 -20.44 6.46
N ASN A 56 8.23 -19.66 5.74
CA ASN A 56 8.63 -18.32 5.35
C ASN A 56 8.55 -17.38 6.56
N ASN A 57 9.69 -16.81 6.93
CA ASN A 57 9.73 -15.70 7.86
C ASN A 57 9.15 -14.47 7.14
N PHE A 58 7.89 -14.18 7.41
CA PHE A 58 7.26 -12.96 6.93
C PHE A 58 7.82 -11.77 7.71
N PHE A 59 8.13 -10.69 7.01
CA PHE A 59 8.35 -9.42 7.67
C PHE A 59 6.99 -8.90 8.17
N ILE A 60 6.87 -8.80 9.48
CA ILE A 60 5.72 -8.18 10.14
C ILE A 60 6.24 -6.86 10.72
N PRO A 61 5.73 -5.71 10.29
CA PRO A 61 6.11 -4.45 10.90
C PRO A 61 5.65 -4.42 12.37
N GLU A 62 6.52 -3.98 13.25
CA GLU A 62 6.20 -3.85 14.69
C GLU A 62 5.21 -2.72 14.94
N ASN A 63 5.28 -1.67 14.13
CA ASN A 63 4.44 -0.47 14.24
C ASN A 63 3.90 -0.06 12.87
N TRP A 64 2.83 0.72 12.88
CA TRP A 64 2.28 1.42 11.75
C TRP A 64 2.00 2.88 12.11
N ASN A 65 1.99 3.76 11.13
CA ASN A 65 1.61 5.15 11.30
C ASN A 65 0.20 5.38 10.76
N ILE A 66 -0.50 6.32 11.37
CA ILE A 66 -1.73 6.87 10.80
C ILE A 66 -1.33 7.87 9.73
N SER A 67 -1.95 7.77 8.54
CA SER A 67 -1.78 8.69 7.43
C SER A 67 -3.02 9.58 7.27
N GLN A 68 -2.80 10.88 7.04
CA GLN A 68 -3.86 11.86 6.81
C GLN A 68 -3.55 12.73 5.60
N GLU A 69 -4.56 12.97 4.78
CA GLU A 69 -4.47 13.90 3.66
C GLU A 69 -4.93 15.31 4.07
N ILE A 70 -4.22 16.34 3.63
CA ILE A 70 -4.59 17.76 3.78
C ILE A 70 -4.47 18.48 2.43
N TYR A 71 -5.24 19.54 2.27
CA TYR A 71 -5.21 20.38 1.06
C TYR A 71 -4.55 21.72 1.39
N LEU A 72 -3.48 22.04 0.66
CA LEU A 72 -2.77 23.32 0.84
C LEU A 72 -3.60 24.48 0.29
N THR A 73 -4.33 25.15 1.16
CA THR A 73 -5.07 26.39 0.83
C THR A 73 -4.24 27.62 1.11
N GLU A 74 -3.73 27.75 2.35
CA GLU A 74 -2.88 28.83 2.85
C GLU A 74 -1.82 28.21 3.76
N GLU A 75 -0.56 28.59 3.59
CA GLU A 75 0.57 27.95 4.27
C GLU A 75 0.47 28.05 5.80
N SER A 76 0.01 29.19 6.32
CA SER A 76 -0.15 29.41 7.77
C SER A 76 -1.28 28.56 8.38
N LYS A 77 -2.36 28.33 7.63
CA LYS A 77 -3.46 27.45 8.06
C LYS A 77 -3.04 25.98 8.01
N SER A 78 -2.40 25.57 6.92
CA SER A 78 -1.90 24.22 6.77
C SER A 78 -0.80 23.90 7.80
N ASN A 79 0.06 24.86 8.17
CA ASN A 79 0.99 24.69 9.28
C ASN A 79 0.30 24.35 10.61
N LYS A 80 -0.76 25.09 10.95
CA LYS A 80 -1.55 24.83 12.18
C LYS A 80 -2.21 23.45 12.14
N GLU A 81 -2.71 23.06 10.96
CA GLU A 81 -3.32 21.75 10.76
C GLU A 81 -2.29 20.62 10.92
N ILE A 82 -1.11 20.73 10.30
CA ILE A 82 -0.01 19.79 10.47
C ILE A 82 0.39 19.65 11.94
N LYS A 83 0.58 20.78 12.65
CA LYS A 83 0.88 20.77 14.09
C LYS A 83 -0.19 20.05 14.91
N LYS A 84 -1.47 20.28 14.59
CA LYS A 84 -2.58 19.59 15.23
C LYS A 84 -2.52 18.07 14.97
N LEU A 85 -2.28 17.63 13.72
CA LEU A 85 -2.13 16.24 13.37
C LEU A 85 -0.99 15.58 14.14
N ILE A 86 0.15 16.23 14.25
CA ILE A 86 1.31 15.72 15.02
C ILE A 86 0.93 15.52 16.50
N THR A 87 0.15 16.45 17.12
CA THR A 87 -0.33 16.27 18.50
C THR A 87 -1.32 15.10 18.65
N GLN A 88 -1.88 14.61 17.54
CA GLN A 88 -2.74 13.44 17.46
C GLN A 88 -2.00 12.16 17.04
N GLU A 89 -0.66 12.20 17.06
CA GLU A 89 0.21 11.08 16.67
C GLU A 89 0.10 10.66 15.20
N VAL A 90 -0.33 11.59 14.33
CA VAL A 90 -0.33 11.39 12.87
C VAL A 90 1.02 11.84 12.33
N TYR A 91 1.83 10.89 11.84
CA TYR A 91 3.20 11.15 11.39
C TYR A 91 3.40 10.98 9.88
N ASP A 92 2.40 10.49 9.16
CA ASP A 92 2.40 10.39 7.71
C ASP A 92 1.33 11.34 7.15
N ILE A 93 1.77 12.41 6.46
CA ILE A 93 0.88 13.48 6.01
C ILE A 93 1.03 13.67 4.51
N THR A 94 -0.07 13.48 3.78
CA THR A 94 -0.13 13.78 2.35
C THR A 94 -0.64 15.20 2.13
N ILE A 95 0.14 16.04 1.44
CA ILE A 95 -0.21 17.44 1.15
C ILE A 95 -0.57 17.56 -0.34
N HIS A 96 -1.84 17.83 -0.61
CA HIS A 96 -2.31 18.16 -1.97
C HIS A 96 -1.97 19.61 -2.32
N ILE A 97 -1.23 19.79 -3.41
CA ILE A 97 -0.74 21.09 -3.85
C ILE A 97 -1.28 21.43 -5.24
N HIS A 98 -2.12 22.45 -5.29
CA HIS A 98 -2.68 23.00 -6.53
C HIS A 98 -2.02 24.34 -6.93
N LYS A 99 -1.15 24.88 -6.06
CA LYS A 99 -0.48 26.16 -6.28
C LYS A 99 0.85 26.00 -6.99
N LYS A 100 1.21 26.98 -7.82
CA LYS A 100 2.52 27.03 -8.49
C LYS A 100 3.63 27.58 -7.61
N ASN A 101 3.33 28.23 -6.52
CA ASN A 101 4.32 28.80 -5.62
C ASN A 101 3.92 28.56 -4.16
N ILE A 102 4.89 28.13 -3.35
CA ILE A 102 4.68 27.74 -1.95
C ILE A 102 5.79 28.35 -1.11
N ASN A 103 5.43 28.87 0.05
CA ASN A 103 6.39 29.27 1.07
C ASN A 103 6.59 28.13 2.07
N LEU A 104 7.65 27.35 1.89
CA LEU A 104 7.95 26.17 2.73
C LEU A 104 8.37 26.57 4.16
N ASP A 105 8.99 27.74 4.34
CA ASP A 105 9.38 28.21 5.67
C ASP A 105 8.16 28.57 6.53
N ILE A 106 7.08 29.08 5.91
CA ILE A 106 5.80 29.29 6.61
C ILE A 106 5.09 27.96 6.83
N LEU A 107 5.03 27.10 5.80
CA LEU A 107 4.32 25.82 5.85
C LEU A 107 4.87 24.91 6.95
N PHE A 108 6.19 24.87 7.11
CA PHE A 108 6.86 23.98 8.05
C PHE A 108 7.49 24.71 9.24
N ASN A 109 7.04 25.95 9.52
CA ASN A 109 7.55 26.71 10.66
C ASN A 109 7.34 25.96 11.98
N ASP A 110 8.41 25.81 12.78
CA ASP A 110 8.42 25.09 14.06
C ASP A 110 7.93 23.62 13.97
N ILE A 111 8.18 22.94 12.86
CA ILE A 111 7.90 21.52 12.69
C ILE A 111 9.22 20.79 12.47
N ASP A 112 9.48 19.76 13.27
CA ASP A 112 10.61 18.86 13.05
C ASP A 112 10.25 17.82 11.97
N LEU A 113 10.86 17.98 10.79
CA LEU A 113 10.63 17.15 9.62
C LEU A 113 11.45 15.86 9.61
N THR A 114 12.25 15.59 10.64
CA THR A 114 13.10 14.39 10.67
C THR A 114 12.36 13.13 11.09
N PHE A 115 11.24 13.26 11.82
CA PHE A 115 10.44 12.14 12.35
C PHE A 115 9.07 11.98 11.68
N ILE A 116 8.65 12.92 10.81
CA ILE A 116 7.39 12.82 10.06
C ILE A 116 7.66 12.58 8.58
N ASN A 117 6.80 11.81 7.93
CA ASN A 117 6.82 11.60 6.49
C ASN A 117 5.85 12.57 5.81
N ILE A 118 6.33 13.33 4.85
CA ILE A 118 5.50 14.23 4.06
C ILE A 118 5.44 13.74 2.62
N TYR A 119 4.24 13.44 2.16
CA TYR A 119 3.94 13.02 0.79
C TYR A 119 3.38 14.22 0.03
N PHE A 120 4.02 14.58 -1.06
CA PHE A 120 3.54 15.67 -1.92
C PHE A 120 2.76 15.10 -3.09
N LYS A 121 1.47 15.42 -3.14
CA LYS A 121 0.60 15.15 -4.28
C LYS A 121 0.42 16.43 -5.08
N LEU A 122 1.14 16.54 -6.20
CA LEU A 122 1.17 17.72 -7.03
C LEU A 122 0.21 17.54 -8.20
N GLU A 123 -0.67 18.53 -8.43
CA GLU A 123 -1.54 18.55 -9.61
C GLU A 123 -0.71 18.66 -10.91
N ASP A 124 0.33 19.47 -10.87
CA ASP A 124 1.33 19.57 -11.95
C ASP A 124 2.73 19.41 -11.39
N LEU A 125 3.50 18.51 -12.00
CA LEU A 125 4.92 18.28 -11.66
C LEU A 125 5.78 19.42 -12.21
N ASN A 126 5.73 20.56 -11.54
CA ASN A 126 6.48 21.75 -11.92
C ASN A 126 7.93 21.66 -11.42
N ASP A 127 8.90 21.78 -12.31
CA ASP A 127 10.33 21.66 -11.99
C ASP A 127 10.79 22.66 -10.94
N LEU A 128 10.21 23.87 -10.93
CA LEU A 128 10.54 24.91 -9.95
C LEU A 128 10.11 24.51 -8.53
N ILE A 129 8.90 23.97 -8.38
CA ILE A 129 8.41 23.47 -7.08
C ILE A 129 9.24 22.26 -6.64
N LEU A 130 9.49 21.32 -7.54
CA LEU A 130 10.26 20.11 -7.23
C LEU A 130 11.68 20.45 -6.79
N SER A 131 12.35 21.41 -7.46
CA SER A 131 13.67 21.87 -7.06
C SER A 131 13.66 22.52 -5.68
N LYS A 132 12.69 23.38 -5.39
CA LYS A 132 12.53 24.00 -4.06
C LYS A 132 12.32 22.97 -2.97
N LEU A 133 11.42 21.99 -3.21
CA LEU A 133 11.16 20.90 -2.26
C LEU A 133 12.41 20.07 -2.03
N ASN A 134 13.17 19.75 -3.07
CA ASN A 134 14.39 18.98 -2.98
C ASN A 134 15.49 19.70 -2.18
N GLU A 135 15.69 20.99 -2.43
CA GLU A 135 16.63 21.83 -1.65
C GLU A 135 16.21 21.91 -0.19
N TYR A 136 14.91 22.07 0.06
CA TYR A 136 14.37 22.13 1.41
C TYR A 136 14.54 20.78 2.15
N ALA A 137 14.29 19.66 1.47
CA ALA A 137 14.53 18.32 1.99
C ALA A 137 15.99 18.12 2.37
N LYS A 138 16.93 18.55 1.51
CA LYS A 138 18.38 18.48 1.76
C LYS A 138 18.76 19.29 3.01
N LYS A 139 18.32 20.55 3.09
CA LYS A 139 18.63 21.47 4.18
C LYS A 139 18.15 20.97 5.53
N ASN A 140 16.92 20.45 5.59
CA ASN A 140 16.25 20.06 6.83
C ASN A 140 16.31 18.55 7.12
N LYS A 141 17.00 17.75 6.28
CA LYS A 141 17.05 16.27 6.38
C LYS A 141 15.67 15.64 6.47
N SER A 142 14.71 16.21 5.73
CA SER A 142 13.30 15.85 5.81
C SER A 142 13.00 14.49 5.18
N GLN A 143 11.94 13.84 5.65
CA GLN A 143 11.42 12.60 5.08
C GLN A 143 10.36 12.93 4.01
N PHE A 144 10.79 13.45 2.87
CA PHE A 144 9.90 13.84 1.76
C PHE A 144 9.70 12.70 0.77
N HIS A 145 8.47 12.55 0.32
CA HIS A 145 8.02 11.57 -0.65
C HIS A 145 7.22 12.26 -1.74
N LEU A 146 7.29 11.76 -2.97
CA LEU A 146 6.42 12.19 -4.06
C LEU A 146 5.29 11.17 -4.22
N ASP A 147 4.04 11.61 -4.06
CA ASP A 147 2.86 10.83 -4.39
C ASP A 147 2.53 11.02 -5.87
N HIS A 148 3.17 10.22 -6.72
CA HIS A 148 2.94 10.25 -8.15
C HIS A 148 3.07 8.85 -8.75
N ASP A 149 2.13 8.51 -9.63
CA ASP A 149 2.07 7.24 -10.36
C ASP A 149 1.83 7.50 -11.85
N LEU A 150 2.90 7.75 -12.60
CA LEU A 150 2.83 8.07 -14.04
C LEU A 150 2.01 7.05 -14.85
N LEU A 151 2.26 5.76 -14.62
CA LEU A 151 1.55 4.68 -15.31
C LEU A 151 0.13 4.49 -14.77
N GLY A 152 -0.05 4.65 -13.44
CA GLY A 152 -1.36 4.58 -12.80
C GLY A 152 -2.27 5.73 -13.22
N ASP A 153 -1.76 6.93 -13.41
CA ASP A 153 -2.51 8.08 -13.93
C ASP A 153 -3.00 7.81 -15.36
N TYR A 154 -2.17 7.21 -16.20
CA TYR A 154 -2.59 6.76 -17.53
C TYR A 154 -3.63 5.65 -17.47
N LEU A 155 -3.43 4.64 -16.62
CA LEU A 155 -4.37 3.52 -16.47
C LEU A 155 -5.75 3.98 -15.99
N SER A 156 -5.81 4.98 -15.13
CA SER A 156 -7.07 5.50 -14.60
C SER A 156 -7.77 6.47 -15.54
N SER A 157 -7.05 7.27 -16.30
CA SER A 157 -7.59 8.30 -17.19
C SER A 157 -7.73 7.86 -18.65
N GLY A 158 -6.97 6.84 -19.08
CA GLY A 158 -6.84 6.41 -20.48
C GLY A 158 -6.05 7.39 -21.35
N ASN A 159 -5.53 8.47 -20.80
CA ASN A 159 -4.87 9.54 -21.55
C ASN A 159 -3.53 9.94 -20.92
N TRP A 160 -2.53 10.20 -21.76
CA TRP A 160 -1.32 10.91 -21.40
C TRP A 160 -1.58 12.42 -21.38
N LYS A 161 -0.95 13.17 -20.47
CA LYS A 161 -1.04 14.65 -20.47
C LYS A 161 -0.49 15.25 -21.76
N SER A 162 0.61 14.67 -22.29
CA SER A 162 1.13 14.98 -23.63
C SER A 162 1.16 13.73 -24.48
N ASN A 163 2.22 12.96 -24.44
CA ASN A 163 2.35 11.62 -25.02
C ASN A 163 3.31 10.78 -24.21
N TYR A 164 3.27 9.46 -24.39
CA TYR A 164 4.07 8.50 -23.62
C TYR A 164 5.56 8.85 -23.59
N LYS A 165 6.17 9.17 -24.73
CA LYS A 165 7.62 9.43 -24.81
C LYS A 165 8.01 10.69 -24.04
N GLU A 166 7.25 11.75 -24.17
CA GLU A 166 7.48 13.02 -23.47
C GLU A 166 7.30 12.87 -21.97
N GLU A 167 6.24 12.19 -21.52
CA GLU A 167 6.00 11.96 -20.10
C GLU A 167 7.11 11.12 -19.46
N VAL A 168 7.59 10.07 -20.13
CA VAL A 168 8.71 9.26 -19.64
C VAL A 168 10.00 10.08 -19.57
N ILE A 169 10.30 10.92 -20.60
CA ILE A 169 11.47 11.80 -20.59
C ILE A 169 11.35 12.82 -19.46
N ARG A 170 10.18 13.45 -19.30
CA ARG A 170 9.90 14.40 -18.23
C ARG A 170 10.13 13.76 -16.87
N PHE A 171 9.59 12.58 -16.64
CA PHE A 171 9.77 11.88 -15.37
C PHE A 171 11.24 11.48 -15.12
N LYS A 172 11.99 11.09 -16.15
CA LYS A 172 13.45 10.87 -16.03
C LYS A 172 14.20 12.12 -15.57
N ASN A 173 13.79 13.30 -16.01
CA ASN A 173 14.40 14.56 -15.58
C ASN A 173 14.01 14.88 -14.13
N ILE A 174 12.76 14.63 -13.73
CA ILE A 174 12.31 14.77 -12.34
C ILE A 174 13.14 13.90 -11.40
N LEU A 175 13.37 12.63 -11.75
CA LEU A 175 14.20 11.72 -10.95
C LEU A 175 15.63 12.24 -10.73
N LYS A 176 16.18 13.01 -11.68
CA LYS A 176 17.49 13.66 -11.52
C LYS A 176 17.43 14.88 -10.61
N THR A 177 16.29 15.54 -10.53
CA THR A 177 16.09 16.77 -9.74
C THR A 177 15.84 16.45 -8.27
N ILE A 178 14.99 15.46 -7.96
CA ILE A 178 14.54 15.15 -6.60
C ILE A 178 15.39 14.06 -5.91
N THR A 179 16.68 14.29 -5.81
CA THR A 179 17.65 13.32 -5.27
C THR A 179 17.62 13.13 -3.75
N HIS A 180 16.95 14.03 -3.03
CA HIS A 180 16.84 14.01 -1.57
C HIS A 180 15.46 13.50 -1.07
N PHE A 181 14.59 13.06 -1.99
CA PHE A 181 13.35 12.40 -1.62
C PHE A 181 13.59 10.93 -1.25
N LYS A 182 12.81 10.42 -0.31
CA LYS A 182 12.87 9.01 0.13
C LYS A 182 12.19 8.08 -0.87
N SER A 183 11.08 8.52 -1.44
CA SER A 183 10.42 7.84 -2.55
C SER A 183 9.92 8.83 -3.59
N VAL A 184 9.82 8.38 -4.83
CA VAL A 184 9.46 9.21 -5.99
C VAL A 184 8.31 8.62 -6.80
N ILE A 185 7.96 7.37 -6.51
CA ILE A 185 6.83 6.67 -7.11
C ILE A 185 5.96 6.12 -5.99
N GLN A 186 4.67 6.45 -6.02
CA GLN A 186 3.65 5.82 -5.20
C GLN A 186 2.71 5.06 -6.11
N LEU A 187 3.01 3.78 -6.31
CA LEU A 187 2.21 2.91 -7.17
C LEU A 187 0.85 2.65 -6.53
N LYS A 188 -0.23 2.99 -7.25
CA LYS A 188 -1.60 2.90 -6.76
C LYS A 188 -2.26 1.58 -7.17
N SER A 189 -2.05 0.54 -6.38
CA SER A 189 -2.75 -0.75 -6.54
C SER A 189 -4.27 -0.61 -6.34
N SER A 190 -4.70 0.43 -5.64
CA SER A 190 -6.11 0.81 -5.45
C SER A 190 -6.83 0.99 -6.79
N ASN A 191 -6.19 1.54 -7.82
CA ASN A 191 -6.77 1.73 -9.15
C ASN A 191 -7.26 0.40 -9.74
N PHE A 192 -6.51 -0.68 -9.59
CA PHE A 192 -6.92 -2.00 -10.08
C PHE A 192 -8.13 -2.55 -9.32
N GLN A 193 -8.14 -2.36 -8.00
CA GLN A 193 -9.27 -2.79 -7.19
C GLN A 193 -10.54 -2.02 -7.54
N GLU A 194 -10.48 -0.70 -7.66
CA GLU A 194 -11.62 0.15 -8.03
C GLU A 194 -12.16 -0.21 -9.43
N ALA A 195 -11.29 -0.65 -10.35
CA ALA A 195 -11.66 -1.16 -11.66
C ALA A 195 -12.24 -2.59 -11.64
N GLY A 196 -12.34 -3.25 -10.48
CA GLY A 196 -12.99 -4.57 -10.34
C GLY A 196 -12.03 -5.75 -10.19
N ALA A 197 -10.71 -5.54 -10.15
CA ALA A 197 -9.75 -6.61 -9.99
C ALA A 197 -9.93 -7.36 -8.66
N ASN A 198 -9.83 -8.70 -8.71
CA ASN A 198 -9.74 -9.53 -7.52
C ASN A 198 -8.35 -9.44 -6.88
N ILE A 199 -8.15 -10.02 -5.71
CA ILE A 199 -6.90 -9.92 -4.94
C ILE A 199 -5.68 -10.40 -5.73
N LEU A 200 -5.78 -11.50 -6.45
CA LEU A 200 -4.66 -12.02 -7.27
C LEU A 200 -4.32 -11.06 -8.42
N GLN A 201 -5.34 -10.52 -9.08
CA GLN A 201 -5.17 -9.54 -10.16
C GLN A 201 -4.56 -8.23 -9.65
N GLN A 202 -4.99 -7.74 -8.48
CA GLN A 202 -4.41 -6.55 -7.85
C GLN A 202 -2.91 -6.74 -7.63
N ILE A 203 -2.49 -7.87 -7.04
CA ILE A 203 -1.08 -8.17 -6.81
C ILE A 203 -0.33 -8.27 -8.14
N SER A 204 -0.85 -9.06 -9.09
CA SER A 204 -0.19 -9.32 -10.36
C SER A 204 0.01 -8.04 -11.18
N TYR A 205 -1.03 -7.23 -11.32
CA TYR A 205 -0.96 -5.98 -12.09
C TYR A 205 -0.04 -4.96 -11.44
N SER A 206 -0.06 -4.86 -10.10
CA SER A 206 0.85 -3.99 -9.37
C SER A 206 2.31 -4.41 -9.55
N MET A 207 2.60 -5.70 -9.53
CA MET A 207 3.96 -6.21 -9.76
C MET A 207 4.40 -6.00 -11.20
N CYS A 208 3.51 -6.18 -12.18
CA CYS A 208 3.78 -5.88 -13.59
C CYS A 208 4.07 -4.38 -13.79
N GLN A 209 3.26 -3.50 -13.20
CA GLN A 209 3.46 -2.06 -13.27
C GLN A 209 4.78 -1.64 -12.60
N ALA A 210 5.09 -2.20 -11.43
CA ALA A 210 6.36 -1.94 -10.76
C ALA A 210 7.56 -2.40 -11.59
N ASN A 211 7.44 -3.58 -12.24
CA ASN A 211 8.47 -4.08 -13.15
C ASN A 211 8.65 -3.18 -14.38
N GLU A 212 7.57 -2.60 -14.90
CA GLU A 212 7.65 -1.64 -16.00
C GLU A 212 8.38 -0.35 -15.57
N TYR A 213 8.16 0.15 -14.37
CA TYR A 213 8.95 1.24 -13.82
C TYR A 213 10.46 0.90 -13.75
N ILE A 214 10.81 -0.33 -13.38
CA ILE A 214 12.21 -0.78 -13.38
C ILE A 214 12.78 -0.79 -14.81
N ASN A 215 12.03 -1.27 -15.79
CA ASN A 215 12.42 -1.28 -17.19
C ASN A 215 12.65 0.14 -17.74
N LEU A 216 11.77 1.09 -17.38
CA LEU A 216 11.83 2.47 -17.86
C LEU A 216 12.94 3.29 -17.21
N PHE A 217 13.18 3.12 -15.91
CA PHE A 217 14.01 4.02 -15.11
C PHE A 217 15.25 3.36 -14.50
N GLY A 218 15.40 2.05 -14.69
CA GLY A 218 16.52 1.27 -14.15
C GLY A 218 16.26 0.70 -12.75
N SER A 219 17.05 -0.30 -12.36
CA SER A 219 16.85 -1.06 -11.12
C SER A 219 16.98 -0.24 -9.83
N THR A 220 17.72 0.87 -9.87
CA THR A 220 17.89 1.75 -8.71
C THR A 220 16.59 2.35 -8.18
N ILE A 221 15.57 2.46 -9.06
CA ILE A 221 14.24 2.98 -8.69
C ILE A 221 13.53 2.12 -7.65
N ILE A 222 13.87 0.84 -7.53
CA ILE A 222 13.30 -0.12 -6.58
C ILE A 222 13.31 0.43 -5.14
N LYS A 223 14.34 1.16 -4.76
CA LYS A 223 14.48 1.77 -3.43
C LYS A 223 13.58 2.99 -3.20
N GLN A 224 12.97 3.49 -4.26
CA GLN A 224 12.20 4.73 -4.26
C GLN A 224 10.73 4.52 -4.64
N VAL A 225 10.28 3.26 -4.66
CA VAL A 225 8.88 2.89 -4.92
C VAL A 225 8.18 2.58 -3.61
N ASN A 226 7.06 3.25 -3.37
CA ASN A 226 6.06 2.92 -2.36
C ASN A 226 4.82 2.34 -3.04
N PHE A 227 4.00 1.63 -2.28
CA PHE A 227 2.75 1.07 -2.77
C PHE A 227 1.57 1.54 -1.94
N GLU A 228 0.53 1.99 -2.62
CA GLU A 228 -0.78 2.21 -2.04
C GLU A 228 -1.64 0.99 -2.34
N ILE A 229 -2.16 0.34 -1.30
CA ILE A 229 -2.96 -0.88 -1.42
C ILE A 229 -4.33 -0.63 -0.81
N ALA A 230 -5.39 -0.83 -1.60
CA ALA A 230 -6.73 -0.78 -1.07
C ALA A 230 -7.04 -2.04 -0.25
N VAL A 231 -7.67 -1.87 0.91
CA VAL A 231 -8.06 -2.94 1.83
C VAL A 231 -9.57 -3.12 1.79
N GLY A 232 -10.01 -4.32 1.48
CA GLY A 232 -11.43 -4.70 1.37
C GLY A 232 -11.96 -5.35 2.65
N SER A 233 -13.13 -5.99 2.53
CA SER A 233 -13.87 -6.57 3.66
C SER A 233 -13.46 -8.01 4.01
N ASN A 234 -12.70 -8.70 3.16
CA ASN A 234 -12.28 -10.08 3.45
C ASN A 234 -11.01 -10.09 4.31
N TYR A 235 -11.17 -10.02 5.61
CA TYR A 235 -10.12 -9.83 6.61
C TYR A 235 -8.89 -10.73 6.41
N PHE A 236 -9.08 -12.04 6.32
CA PHE A 236 -7.97 -12.98 6.19
C PHE A 236 -7.29 -12.92 4.82
N PHE A 237 -8.06 -12.69 3.76
CA PHE A 237 -7.50 -12.54 2.41
C PHE A 237 -6.72 -11.23 2.26
N GLU A 238 -7.15 -10.17 2.94
CA GLU A 238 -6.41 -8.89 2.95
C GLU A 238 -5.07 -9.01 3.68
N ILE A 239 -5.04 -9.72 4.82
CA ILE A 239 -3.77 -10.05 5.51
C ILE A 239 -2.85 -10.86 4.59
N ALA A 240 -3.38 -11.91 3.97
CA ALA A 240 -2.63 -12.76 3.04
C ALA A 240 -2.12 -11.96 1.83
N LYS A 241 -2.93 -11.05 1.29
CA LYS A 241 -2.57 -10.14 0.19
C LYS A 241 -1.33 -9.32 0.53
N ILE A 242 -1.33 -8.63 1.66
CA ILE A 242 -0.22 -7.77 2.08
C ILE A 242 1.05 -8.59 2.30
N GLN A 243 0.94 -9.79 2.89
CA GLN A 243 2.09 -10.68 3.09
C GLN A 243 2.65 -11.17 1.74
N ALA A 244 1.79 -11.66 0.85
CA ALA A 244 2.18 -12.11 -0.48
C ALA A 244 2.82 -10.99 -1.29
N PHE A 245 2.27 -9.77 -1.19
CA PHE A 245 2.79 -8.58 -1.86
C PHE A 245 4.24 -8.29 -1.45
N ARG A 246 4.54 -8.32 -0.15
CA ARG A 246 5.90 -8.12 0.38
C ARG A 246 6.88 -9.18 -0.11
N ILE A 247 6.45 -10.46 -0.14
CA ILE A 247 7.28 -11.56 -0.62
C ILE A 247 7.61 -11.39 -2.09
N LEU A 248 6.59 -11.13 -2.91
CA LEU A 248 6.76 -10.98 -4.36
C LEU A 248 7.63 -9.77 -4.72
N TRP A 249 7.40 -8.63 -4.07
CA TRP A 249 8.25 -7.46 -4.29
C TRP A 249 9.71 -7.71 -3.90
N LYS A 250 9.94 -8.37 -2.76
CA LYS A 250 11.29 -8.79 -2.36
C LYS A 250 11.92 -9.74 -3.39
N THR A 251 11.14 -10.67 -3.95
CA THR A 251 11.62 -11.61 -4.97
C THR A 251 12.01 -10.88 -6.25
N ILE A 252 11.17 -9.96 -6.72
CA ILE A 252 11.46 -9.11 -7.89
C ILE A 252 12.73 -8.27 -7.62
N SER A 253 12.81 -7.58 -6.50
CA SER A 253 13.97 -6.76 -6.14
C SER A 253 15.27 -7.56 -6.15
N ASN A 254 15.25 -8.76 -5.58
CA ASN A 254 16.41 -9.64 -5.56
C ASN A 254 16.82 -10.09 -6.97
N SER A 255 15.87 -10.33 -7.88
CA SER A 255 16.17 -10.72 -9.27
C SER A 255 16.90 -9.61 -10.03
N TYR A 256 16.69 -8.34 -9.64
CA TYR A 256 17.42 -7.19 -10.18
C TYR A 256 18.71 -6.86 -9.41
N GLY A 257 19.11 -7.69 -8.45
CA GLY A 257 20.30 -7.48 -7.62
C GLY A 257 20.21 -6.32 -6.62
N ILE A 258 19.00 -5.88 -6.31
CA ILE A 258 18.72 -4.79 -5.36
C ILE A 258 17.97 -5.38 -4.14
N PRO A 259 18.66 -5.95 -3.15
CA PRO A 259 17.99 -6.50 -1.99
C PRO A 259 17.30 -5.40 -1.18
N ILE A 260 16.05 -5.66 -0.81
CA ILE A 260 15.28 -4.81 0.09
C ILE A 260 14.85 -5.62 1.30
N ASN A 261 14.89 -5.02 2.48
CA ASN A 261 14.43 -5.67 3.71
C ASN A 261 12.93 -5.49 3.90
N ASN A 262 12.41 -4.33 3.49
CA ASN A 262 11.01 -3.99 3.63
C ASN A 262 10.55 -3.13 2.45
N VAL A 263 9.24 -3.15 2.19
CA VAL A 263 8.55 -2.26 1.27
C VAL A 263 7.59 -1.38 2.06
N HIS A 264 7.59 -0.08 1.75
CA HIS A 264 6.63 0.83 2.34
C HIS A 264 5.26 0.66 1.67
N ILE A 265 4.24 0.39 2.47
CA ILE A 265 2.86 0.18 2.03
C ILE A 265 1.97 1.16 2.76
N ILE A 266 1.19 1.91 1.99
CA ILE A 266 0.09 2.75 2.47
C ILE A 266 -1.19 1.96 2.25
N ALA A 267 -1.87 1.57 3.32
CA ALA A 267 -3.13 0.85 3.26
C ALA A 267 -4.29 1.85 3.31
N ILE A 268 -5.18 1.79 2.32
CA ILE A 268 -6.36 2.65 2.26
C ILE A 268 -7.64 1.81 2.27
N PRO A 269 -8.71 2.22 2.95
CA PRO A 269 -10.00 1.53 2.88
C PRO A 269 -10.57 1.63 1.47
N THR A 270 -10.99 0.48 0.89
CA THR A 270 -11.59 0.45 -0.44
C THR A 270 -12.90 1.23 -0.53
N ASN A 271 -13.18 1.82 -1.69
CA ASN A 271 -14.49 2.40 -1.97
C ASN A 271 -15.54 1.36 -2.34
N ARG A 272 -15.15 0.15 -2.75
CA ARG A 272 -16.07 -0.91 -3.19
C ARG A 272 -17.04 -1.41 -2.13
N ASN A 273 -16.70 -1.29 -0.85
CA ASN A 273 -17.57 -1.65 0.27
C ASN A 273 -18.24 -0.45 0.94
N LYS A 274 -18.07 0.76 0.39
CA LYS A 274 -18.70 1.99 0.87
C LYS A 274 -20.03 2.23 0.14
N THR A 275 -20.90 3.03 0.75
CA THR A 275 -22.21 3.42 0.21
C THR A 275 -22.35 4.93 0.18
N ILE A 276 -23.05 5.45 -0.84
CA ILE A 276 -23.41 6.86 -0.94
C ILE A 276 -24.73 7.18 -0.23
N TYR A 277 -25.50 6.15 0.15
CA TYR A 277 -26.84 6.31 0.75
C TYR A 277 -26.80 6.57 2.26
N ASP A 278 -25.78 6.05 2.94
CA ASP A 278 -25.59 6.23 4.38
C ASP A 278 -24.09 6.29 4.69
N TYR A 279 -23.58 7.50 4.85
CA TYR A 279 -22.16 7.74 5.13
C TYR A 279 -21.73 7.27 6.52
N ASN A 280 -22.65 7.15 7.49
CA ASN A 280 -22.32 6.65 8.84
C ASN A 280 -21.89 5.17 8.78
N ASN A 281 -22.48 4.38 7.88
CA ASN A 281 -22.07 3.00 7.65
C ASN A 281 -20.62 2.92 7.12
N ASN A 282 -20.18 3.94 6.37
CA ASN A 282 -18.81 3.97 5.85
C ASN A 282 -17.77 4.14 6.95
N LEU A 283 -18.10 4.84 8.04
CA LEU A 283 -17.22 4.95 9.19
C LEU A 283 -16.93 3.58 9.79
N ILE A 284 -17.97 2.78 10.04
CA ILE A 284 -17.83 1.40 10.56
C ILE A 284 -17.08 0.48 9.60
N ARG A 285 -17.30 0.66 8.27
CA ARG A 285 -16.64 -0.17 7.25
C ARG A 285 -15.19 0.22 6.98
N SER A 286 -14.76 1.37 7.46
CA SER A 286 -13.40 1.88 7.28
C SER A 286 -12.52 1.73 8.52
N THR A 287 -13.12 1.37 9.65
CA THR A 287 -12.43 1.10 10.93
C THR A 287 -12.34 -0.39 11.19
#